data_21c893a236d3d82117b41964edec0f4e
#
_entry.id   21c893a236d3d82117b41964edec0f4e
#
_cell.length_a   1.000
_cell.length_b   1.000
_cell.length_c   1.000
_cell.angle_alpha   90.00
_cell.angle_beta   90.00
_cell.angle_gamma   90.00
#
_symmetry.space_group_name_H-M   'P 1'
#
loop_
_entity.id
_entity.type
_entity.pdbx_description
1 polymer ?
#
loop_
_entity_poly.entity_id
_entity_poly.type
_entity_poly.pdbx_seq_one_letter_code
_entity_poly.pdbx_strand_id
1 'polypeptide(L)'
;MALPTSVRLGGEPGLQYVLRLADTCLILSHRLSQWCGHAPVLEEDIAMTNIALDLVGQARALLSHAGQMGDPKYDEDQLAFLREERDYRNITLVELPRGDFGFTMLRTTMVATFLKLLWQRLAPSCDPELAAIAGKAFKEARYHQQHAADWVIRLGDGTPESQRRMAAALVQLWPYTHELFDNDAIDEQAAQTGLGPRWCDLQPAWLAEMGLILRPAGLTAPAETGFRSAGKQGVHSEHMGFILSELQYLQRAYPGGAW
;
A
#
# COMPACT_ATOMS: atom_id res chain seq x y z
N MET A 1 7.75 20.84 -27.51
CA MET A 1 8.41 19.58 -27.13
C MET A 1 7.31 18.55 -26.94
N ALA A 2 7.38 17.39 -27.59
CA ALA A 2 6.35 16.37 -27.42
C ALA A 2 6.42 15.84 -25.97
N LEU A 3 5.27 15.69 -25.32
CA LEU A 3 5.20 15.09 -23.97
C LEU A 3 5.62 13.61 -24.05
N PRO A 4 6.37 13.11 -23.06
CA PRO A 4 6.73 11.69 -23.04
C PRO A 4 5.48 10.83 -22.95
N THR A 5 5.41 9.78 -23.74
CA THR A 5 4.30 8.82 -23.76
C THR A 5 4.58 7.60 -22.88
N SER A 6 5.81 7.46 -22.39
CA SER A 6 6.23 6.38 -21.48
C SER A 6 7.40 6.85 -20.62
N VAL A 7 7.54 6.21 -19.45
CA VAL A 7 8.62 6.43 -18.49
C VAL A 7 9.59 5.24 -18.55
N ARG A 8 10.89 5.52 -18.49
CA ARG A 8 11.92 4.49 -18.29
C ARG A 8 12.59 4.71 -16.94
N LEU A 9 12.41 3.77 -16.04
CA LEU A 9 13.01 3.83 -14.71
C LEU A 9 14.37 3.16 -14.68
N GLY A 10 15.31 3.79 -13.98
CA GLY A 10 16.58 3.17 -13.63
C GLY A 10 16.41 2.04 -12.61
N GLY A 11 17.35 1.11 -12.59
CA GLY A 11 17.40 0.00 -11.62
C GLY A 11 18.04 0.38 -10.28
N GLU A 12 18.26 1.67 -9.99
CA GLU A 12 18.89 2.16 -8.77
C GLU A 12 18.11 1.69 -7.53
N PRO A 13 18.71 0.90 -6.62
CA PRO A 13 17.97 0.30 -5.52
C PRO A 13 17.28 1.29 -4.59
N GLY A 14 17.89 2.47 -4.34
CA GLY A 14 17.27 3.53 -3.55
C GLY A 14 15.97 4.04 -4.18
N LEU A 15 16.00 4.29 -5.51
CA LEU A 15 14.82 4.66 -6.27
C LEU A 15 13.74 3.56 -6.20
N GLN A 16 14.12 2.31 -6.41
CA GLN A 16 13.20 1.17 -6.37
C GLN A 16 12.57 1.00 -4.98
N TYR A 17 13.33 1.25 -3.91
CA TYR A 17 12.82 1.23 -2.54
C TYR A 17 11.75 2.30 -2.30
N VAL A 18 11.97 3.53 -2.73
CA VAL A 18 10.99 4.62 -2.62
C VAL A 18 9.74 4.33 -3.47
N LEU A 19 9.91 3.78 -4.67
CA LEU A 19 8.80 3.39 -5.53
C LEU A 19 7.91 2.29 -4.93
N ARG A 20 8.47 1.33 -4.19
CA ARG A 20 7.68 0.33 -3.45
C ARG A 20 6.69 0.97 -2.47
N LEU A 21 7.16 1.99 -1.75
CA LEU A 21 6.32 2.74 -0.81
C LEU A 21 5.26 3.54 -1.54
N ALA A 22 5.67 4.29 -2.56
CA ALA A 22 4.80 5.15 -3.35
C ALA A 22 3.66 4.37 -4.01
N ASP A 23 4.02 3.28 -4.69
CA ASP A 23 3.06 2.45 -5.42
C ASP A 23 2.11 1.71 -4.48
N THR A 24 2.60 1.23 -3.34
CA THR A 24 1.74 0.60 -2.33
C THR A 24 0.69 1.58 -1.81
N CYS A 25 1.07 2.82 -1.52
CA CYS A 25 0.14 3.87 -1.10
C CYS A 25 -0.84 4.23 -2.24
N LEU A 26 -0.34 4.42 -3.47
CA LEU A 26 -1.14 4.78 -4.63
C LEU A 26 -2.21 3.72 -4.95
N ILE A 27 -1.83 2.46 -5.04
CA ILE A 27 -2.76 1.39 -5.41
C ILE A 27 -3.78 1.11 -4.29
N LEU A 28 -3.35 1.17 -3.01
CA LEU A 28 -4.31 1.07 -1.90
C LEU A 28 -5.31 2.22 -1.89
N SER A 29 -4.88 3.45 -2.17
CA SER A 29 -5.76 4.61 -2.25
C SER A 29 -6.85 4.41 -3.30
N HIS A 30 -6.50 3.89 -4.48
CA HIS A 30 -7.47 3.57 -5.53
C HIS A 30 -8.51 2.53 -5.08
N ARG A 31 -8.07 1.47 -4.40
CA ARG A 31 -8.99 0.46 -3.87
C ARG A 31 -9.93 1.01 -2.80
N LEU A 32 -9.46 1.93 -1.96
CA LEU A 32 -10.32 2.58 -0.96
C LEU A 32 -11.26 3.59 -1.60
N SER A 33 -10.84 4.33 -2.63
CA SER A 33 -11.69 5.27 -3.36
C SER A 33 -12.91 4.60 -4.02
N GLN A 34 -12.85 3.30 -4.30
CA GLN A 34 -13.99 2.53 -4.81
C GLN A 34 -15.16 2.43 -3.81
N TRP A 35 -14.96 2.85 -2.55
CA TRP A 35 -16.01 2.92 -1.54
C TRP A 35 -16.77 4.24 -1.54
N CYS A 36 -16.28 5.27 -2.22
CA CYS A 36 -16.95 6.57 -2.29
C CYS A 36 -18.38 6.41 -2.85
N GLY A 37 -19.36 6.76 -2.02
CA GLY A 37 -20.79 6.56 -2.32
C GLY A 37 -21.31 5.12 -2.16
N HIS A 38 -20.51 4.20 -1.63
CA HIS A 38 -20.87 2.78 -1.52
C HIS A 38 -20.66 2.17 -0.12
N ALA A 39 -20.19 2.97 0.84
CA ALA A 39 -19.96 2.49 2.19
C ALA A 39 -21.28 2.18 2.93
N PRO A 40 -21.24 1.33 3.97
CA PRO A 40 -22.46 0.92 4.66
C PRO A 40 -23.19 2.05 5.40
N VAL A 41 -22.45 3.09 5.81
CA VAL A 41 -22.98 4.30 6.47
C VAL A 41 -22.14 5.51 6.05
N LEU A 42 -22.71 6.71 6.16
CA LEU A 42 -22.08 7.97 5.71
C LEU A 42 -20.73 8.23 6.41
N GLU A 43 -20.64 7.95 7.70
CA GLU A 43 -19.42 8.15 8.49
C GLU A 43 -18.26 7.33 7.97
N GLU A 44 -18.53 6.09 7.53
CA GLU A 44 -17.51 5.21 6.97
C GLU A 44 -17.14 5.60 5.53
N ASP A 45 -18.08 6.12 4.77
CA ASP A 45 -17.80 6.69 3.44
C ASP A 45 -16.78 7.83 3.55
N ILE A 46 -17.04 8.77 4.47
CA ILE A 46 -16.17 9.91 4.76
C ILE A 46 -14.81 9.42 5.29
N ALA A 47 -14.80 8.48 6.23
CA ALA A 47 -13.58 7.96 6.84
C ALA A 47 -12.67 7.28 5.80
N MET A 48 -13.22 6.37 4.97
CA MET A 48 -12.45 5.67 3.94
C MET A 48 -11.96 6.62 2.84
N THR A 49 -12.78 7.63 2.47
CA THR A 49 -12.37 8.65 1.52
C THR A 49 -11.20 9.48 2.07
N ASN A 50 -11.22 9.86 3.36
CA ASN A 50 -10.11 10.56 3.98
C ASN A 50 -8.85 9.70 4.05
N ILE A 51 -8.96 8.41 4.40
CA ILE A 51 -7.82 7.48 4.37
C ILE A 51 -7.24 7.39 2.94
N ALA A 52 -8.11 7.31 1.92
CA ALA A 52 -7.65 7.28 0.53
C ALA A 52 -6.91 8.57 0.15
N LEU A 53 -7.40 9.75 0.56
CA LEU A 53 -6.75 11.04 0.32
C LEU A 53 -5.40 11.16 1.02
N ASP A 54 -5.27 10.69 2.27
CA ASP A 54 -3.99 10.63 2.97
C ASP A 54 -2.98 9.78 2.21
N LEU A 55 -3.40 8.60 1.74
CA LEU A 55 -2.55 7.69 0.95
C LEU A 55 -2.15 8.30 -0.41
N VAL A 56 -3.06 9.01 -1.09
CA VAL A 56 -2.71 9.79 -2.30
C VAL A 56 -1.66 10.84 -1.96
N GLY A 57 -1.83 11.56 -0.86
CA GLY A 57 -0.86 12.57 -0.39
C GLY A 57 0.52 11.96 -0.12
N GLN A 58 0.57 10.78 0.52
CA GLN A 58 1.81 10.03 0.74
C GLN A 58 2.43 9.59 -0.60
N ALA A 59 1.63 8.98 -1.49
CA ALA A 59 2.09 8.53 -2.80
C ALA A 59 2.65 9.70 -3.63
N ARG A 60 1.96 10.84 -3.66
CA ARG A 60 2.39 12.03 -4.36
C ARG A 60 3.75 12.53 -3.87
N ALA A 61 3.93 12.68 -2.55
CA ALA A 61 5.19 13.13 -1.98
C ALA A 61 6.35 12.16 -2.31
N LEU A 62 6.09 10.84 -2.21
CA LEU A 62 7.08 9.82 -2.54
C LEU A 62 7.40 9.78 -4.04
N LEU A 63 6.41 9.91 -4.92
CA LEU A 63 6.62 9.94 -6.37
C LEU A 63 7.37 11.21 -6.80
N SER A 64 7.05 12.37 -6.22
CA SER A 64 7.80 13.60 -6.45
C SER A 64 9.27 13.43 -6.06
N HIS A 65 9.54 12.83 -4.90
CA HIS A 65 10.90 12.54 -4.43
C HIS A 65 11.60 11.52 -5.35
N ALA A 66 10.95 10.39 -5.65
CA ALA A 66 11.47 9.36 -6.54
C ALA A 66 11.83 9.92 -7.94
N GLY A 67 10.98 10.81 -8.47
CA GLY A 67 11.21 11.45 -9.76
C GLY A 67 12.46 12.33 -9.80
N GLN A 68 12.92 12.84 -8.65
CA GLN A 68 14.17 13.59 -8.55
C GLN A 68 15.41 12.71 -8.36
N MET A 69 15.23 11.46 -7.91
CA MET A 69 16.32 10.49 -7.70
C MET A 69 16.81 9.87 -9.02
N GLY A 70 15.93 9.82 -10.05
CA GLY A 70 16.23 9.19 -11.35
C GLY A 70 16.94 10.10 -12.35
N ASP A 71 17.47 9.48 -13.42
CA ASP A 71 17.91 10.16 -14.64
C ASP A 71 17.39 9.35 -15.85
N PRO A 72 16.52 9.93 -16.71
CA PRO A 72 15.98 11.29 -16.61
C PRO A 72 15.06 11.51 -15.41
N LYS A 73 14.87 12.79 -15.05
CA LYS A 73 13.94 13.19 -14.00
C LYS A 73 12.49 13.16 -14.51
N TYR A 74 11.57 12.80 -13.61
CA TYR A 74 10.15 12.76 -13.86
C TYR A 74 9.39 13.51 -12.76
N ASP A 75 8.21 14.02 -13.06
CA ASP A 75 7.26 14.48 -12.04
C ASP A 75 6.40 13.32 -11.51
N GLU A 76 5.62 13.60 -10.46
CA GLU A 76 4.75 12.61 -9.83
C GLU A 76 3.68 12.07 -10.77
N ASP A 77 3.13 12.89 -11.67
CA ASP A 77 2.08 12.50 -12.60
C ASP A 77 2.64 11.57 -13.69
N GLN A 78 3.83 11.86 -14.21
CA GLN A 78 4.49 10.98 -15.15
C GLN A 78 4.74 9.60 -14.53
N LEU A 79 5.20 9.56 -13.28
CA LEU A 79 5.42 8.30 -12.58
C LEU A 79 4.10 7.56 -12.23
N ALA A 80 3.02 8.29 -11.95
CA ALA A 80 1.73 7.67 -11.66
C ALA A 80 1.01 7.18 -12.92
N PHE A 81 1.11 7.89 -14.06
CA PHE A 81 0.21 7.66 -15.20
C PHE A 81 0.88 7.09 -16.45
N LEU A 82 2.21 7.15 -16.58
CA LEU A 82 2.89 6.76 -17.81
C LEU A 82 3.76 5.50 -17.69
N ARG A 83 3.82 4.87 -16.53
CA ARG A 83 4.50 3.59 -16.33
C ARG A 83 3.65 2.42 -16.84
N GLU A 84 4.31 1.37 -17.31
CA GLU A 84 3.67 0.11 -17.65
C GLU A 84 3.46 -0.73 -16.37
N GLU A 85 2.56 -1.71 -16.42
CA GLU A 85 2.22 -2.57 -15.28
C GLU A 85 3.46 -3.12 -14.57
N ARG A 86 4.40 -3.68 -15.33
CA ARG A 86 5.65 -4.27 -14.79
C ARG A 86 6.60 -3.28 -14.11
N ASP A 87 6.36 -1.98 -14.28
CA ASP A 87 7.20 -0.92 -13.69
C ASP A 87 6.72 -0.51 -12.29
N TYR A 88 5.52 -0.93 -11.90
CA TYR A 88 5.03 -0.73 -10.54
C TYR A 88 5.68 -1.71 -9.56
N ARG A 89 5.80 -1.28 -8.30
CA ARG A 89 6.52 -2.00 -7.23
C ARG A 89 5.69 -2.19 -5.96
N ASN A 90 4.38 -2.03 -6.05
CA ASN A 90 3.49 -2.24 -4.92
C ASN A 90 3.42 -3.72 -4.51
N ILE A 91 3.09 -3.97 -3.26
CA ILE A 91 2.74 -5.31 -2.79
C ILE A 91 1.42 -5.78 -3.42
N THR A 92 1.31 -7.05 -3.76
CA THR A 92 0.12 -7.63 -4.41
C THR A 92 -1.14 -7.53 -3.53
N LEU A 93 -0.99 -7.53 -2.21
CA LEU A 93 -2.11 -7.41 -1.26
C LEU A 93 -2.99 -6.18 -1.52
N VAL A 94 -2.42 -5.06 -1.99
CA VAL A 94 -3.17 -3.83 -2.28
C VAL A 94 -3.89 -3.84 -3.62
N GLU A 95 -3.57 -4.79 -4.51
CA GLU A 95 -4.22 -4.94 -5.83
C GLU A 95 -5.55 -5.68 -5.75
N LEU A 96 -5.74 -6.49 -4.72
CA LEU A 96 -6.91 -7.35 -4.62
C LEU A 96 -8.21 -6.54 -4.70
N PRO A 97 -9.27 -7.09 -5.28
CA PRO A 97 -10.55 -6.42 -5.43
C PRO A 97 -11.06 -5.83 -4.11
N ARG A 98 -11.98 -4.88 -4.22
CA ARG A 98 -12.58 -4.23 -3.05
C ARG A 98 -13.12 -5.24 -2.03
N GLY A 99 -13.75 -6.32 -2.50
CA GLY A 99 -14.44 -7.28 -1.64
C GLY A 99 -15.64 -6.65 -0.92
N ASP A 100 -16.02 -7.21 0.22
CA ASP A 100 -16.98 -6.60 1.13
C ASP A 100 -16.29 -5.65 2.13
N PHE A 101 -17.07 -4.99 2.97
CA PHE A 101 -16.57 -4.03 3.94
C PHE A 101 -15.59 -4.68 4.94
N GLY A 102 -15.92 -5.89 5.43
CA GLY A 102 -15.02 -6.64 6.34
C GLY A 102 -13.68 -6.99 5.70
N PHE A 103 -13.70 -7.43 4.43
CA PHE A 103 -12.49 -7.70 3.66
C PHE A 103 -11.63 -6.44 3.52
N THR A 104 -12.23 -5.30 3.16
CA THR A 104 -11.51 -4.02 3.05
C THR A 104 -10.93 -3.58 4.39
N MET A 105 -11.69 -3.66 5.49
CA MET A 105 -11.19 -3.28 6.82
C MET A 105 -10.03 -4.16 7.26
N LEU A 106 -10.09 -5.46 7.02
CA LEU A 106 -9.00 -6.38 7.37
C LEU A 106 -7.75 -6.11 6.52
N ARG A 107 -7.89 -5.93 5.19
CA ARG A 107 -6.78 -5.54 4.32
C ARG A 107 -6.15 -4.23 4.77
N THR A 108 -6.97 -3.21 5.05
CA THR A 108 -6.51 -1.90 5.52
C THR A 108 -5.77 -2.04 6.85
N THR A 109 -6.27 -2.85 7.79
CA THR A 109 -5.59 -3.14 9.04
C THR A 109 -4.20 -3.74 8.82
N MET A 110 -4.09 -4.77 7.96
CA MET A 110 -2.81 -5.43 7.66
C MET A 110 -1.79 -4.45 7.08
N VAL A 111 -2.20 -3.67 6.07
CA VAL A 111 -1.31 -2.72 5.38
C VAL A 111 -1.00 -1.51 6.25
N ALA A 112 -1.98 -0.93 6.95
CA ALA A 112 -1.74 0.22 7.84
C ALA A 112 -0.85 -0.15 9.03
N THR A 113 -0.97 -1.38 9.58
CA THR A 113 -0.06 -1.87 10.61
C THR A 113 1.37 -1.94 10.08
N PHE A 114 1.56 -2.47 8.88
CA PHE A 114 2.86 -2.52 8.23
C PHE A 114 3.41 -1.11 7.96
N LEU A 115 2.63 -0.25 7.31
CA LEU A 115 3.05 1.13 6.99
C LEU A 115 3.39 1.93 8.25
N LYS A 116 2.60 1.81 9.33
CA LYS A 116 2.91 2.48 10.60
C LYS A 116 4.29 2.08 11.13
N LEU A 117 4.60 0.79 11.17
CA LEU A 117 5.89 0.29 11.64
C LEU A 117 7.03 0.73 10.69
N LEU A 118 6.78 0.71 9.40
CA LEU A 118 7.76 1.12 8.40
C LEU A 118 8.06 2.62 8.48
N TRP A 119 7.04 3.49 8.57
CA TRP A 119 7.23 4.94 8.74
C TRP A 119 7.99 5.29 10.00
N GLN A 120 7.71 4.59 11.10
CA GLN A 120 8.46 4.76 12.35
C GLN A 120 9.96 4.47 12.17
N ARG A 121 10.29 3.43 11.40
CA ARG A 121 11.68 3.03 11.13
C ARG A 121 12.35 3.88 10.04
N LEU A 122 11.58 4.60 9.24
CA LEU A 122 12.05 5.54 8.22
C LEU A 122 12.28 6.96 8.76
N ALA A 123 11.76 7.29 9.93
CA ALA A 123 11.98 8.60 10.56
C ALA A 123 13.49 8.98 10.73
N PRO A 124 14.41 8.03 11.04
CA PRO A 124 15.85 8.28 11.07
C PRO A 124 16.57 8.02 9.74
N SER A 125 15.88 8.03 8.60
CA SER A 125 16.49 7.81 7.27
C SER A 125 17.66 8.78 7.04
N CYS A 126 18.70 8.32 6.34
CA CYS A 126 19.77 9.19 5.85
C CYS A 126 19.31 10.16 4.76
N ASP A 127 18.17 9.90 4.14
CA ASP A 127 17.50 10.79 3.18
C ASP A 127 16.54 11.73 3.92
N PRO A 128 16.84 13.04 4.00
CA PRO A 128 16.02 13.98 4.77
C PRO A 128 14.60 14.14 4.26
N GLU A 129 14.38 14.03 2.94
CA GLU A 129 13.04 14.14 2.35
C GLU A 129 12.20 12.91 2.71
N LEU A 130 12.77 11.70 2.58
CA LEU A 130 12.10 10.47 2.99
C LEU A 130 11.80 10.48 4.50
N ALA A 131 12.73 10.97 5.34
CA ALA A 131 12.50 11.11 6.77
C ALA A 131 11.35 12.07 7.10
N ALA A 132 11.27 13.21 6.39
CA ALA A 132 10.18 14.18 6.56
C ALA A 132 8.81 13.60 6.15
N ILE A 133 8.75 12.91 5.01
CA ILE A 133 7.55 12.20 4.55
C ILE A 133 7.13 11.17 5.61
N ALA A 134 8.07 10.35 6.09
CA ALA A 134 7.80 9.32 7.09
C ALA A 134 7.25 9.90 8.41
N GLY A 135 7.77 11.04 8.86
CA GLY A 135 7.32 11.72 10.08
C GLY A 135 5.85 12.16 10.02
N LYS A 136 5.39 12.60 8.84
CA LYS A 136 3.97 12.92 8.59
C LYS A 136 3.13 11.65 8.47
N ALA A 137 3.53 10.75 7.57
CA ALA A 137 2.80 9.55 7.21
C ALA A 137 2.61 8.58 8.40
N PHE A 138 3.53 8.56 9.36
CA PHE A 138 3.39 7.79 10.60
C PHE A 138 2.13 8.13 11.38
N LYS A 139 1.79 9.42 11.49
CA LYS A 139 0.60 9.89 12.23
C LYS A 139 -0.69 9.44 11.52
N GLU A 140 -0.71 9.55 10.20
CA GLU A 140 -1.81 9.13 9.34
C GLU A 140 -1.98 7.59 9.41
N ALA A 141 -0.90 6.81 9.22
CA ALA A 141 -0.95 5.35 9.27
C ALA A 141 -1.39 4.81 10.64
N ARG A 142 -1.05 5.50 11.74
CA ARG A 142 -1.54 5.16 13.08
C ARG A 142 -3.05 5.30 13.18
N TYR A 143 -3.61 6.37 12.64
CA TYR A 143 -5.05 6.58 12.57
C TYR A 143 -5.72 5.53 11.69
N HIS A 144 -5.17 5.27 10.50
CA HIS A 144 -5.70 4.27 9.57
C HIS A 144 -5.77 2.89 10.21
N GLN A 145 -4.70 2.50 10.92
CA GLN A 145 -4.65 1.23 11.64
C GLN A 145 -5.71 1.17 12.74
N GLN A 146 -5.80 2.20 13.59
CA GLN A 146 -6.76 2.22 14.70
C GLN A 146 -8.20 2.12 14.19
N HIS A 147 -8.55 2.95 13.19
CA HIS A 147 -9.89 2.96 12.60
C HIS A 147 -10.27 1.59 12.02
N ALA A 148 -9.38 1.03 11.18
CA ALA A 148 -9.65 -0.26 10.53
C ALA A 148 -9.67 -1.42 11.53
N ALA A 149 -8.77 -1.43 12.53
CA ALA A 149 -8.70 -2.45 13.58
C ALA A 149 -9.96 -2.48 14.44
N ASP A 150 -10.51 -1.31 14.79
CA ASP A 150 -11.75 -1.22 15.56
C ASP A 150 -12.91 -1.89 14.80
N TRP A 151 -12.96 -1.74 13.48
CA TRP A 151 -13.94 -2.44 12.65
C TRP A 151 -13.68 -3.94 12.56
N VAL A 152 -12.43 -4.38 12.43
CA VAL A 152 -12.09 -5.81 12.45
C VAL A 152 -12.57 -6.46 13.72
N ILE A 153 -12.35 -5.83 14.88
CA ILE A 153 -12.80 -6.35 16.19
C ILE A 153 -14.33 -6.40 16.25
N ARG A 154 -15.01 -5.28 15.90
CA ARG A 154 -16.48 -5.21 15.92
C ARG A 154 -17.15 -6.24 15.02
N LEU A 155 -16.61 -6.46 13.81
CA LEU A 155 -17.17 -7.40 12.86
C LEU A 155 -16.86 -8.85 13.25
N GLY A 156 -15.68 -9.10 13.81
CA GLY A 156 -15.27 -10.43 14.25
C GLY A 156 -16.02 -10.91 15.50
N ASP A 157 -16.29 -10.01 16.44
CA ASP A 157 -17.06 -10.29 17.68
C ASP A 157 -18.56 -9.95 17.53
N GLY A 158 -19.03 -9.71 16.33
CA GLY A 158 -20.39 -9.26 16.05
C GLY A 158 -21.38 -10.41 15.85
N THR A 159 -22.06 -10.41 14.71
CA THR A 159 -23.02 -11.46 14.36
C THR A 159 -22.32 -12.69 13.77
N PRO A 160 -22.96 -13.87 13.79
CA PRO A 160 -22.42 -15.06 13.12
C PRO A 160 -22.07 -14.81 11.64
N GLU A 161 -22.85 -13.97 10.94
CA GLU A 161 -22.59 -13.65 9.54
C GLU A 161 -21.36 -12.74 9.39
N SER A 162 -21.21 -11.69 10.20
CA SER A 162 -20.00 -10.84 10.13
C SER A 162 -18.74 -11.61 10.51
N GLN A 163 -18.81 -12.47 11.54
CA GLN A 163 -17.71 -13.34 11.92
C GLN A 163 -17.30 -14.30 10.80
N ARG A 164 -18.29 -14.95 10.15
CA ARG A 164 -18.03 -15.82 9.00
C ARG A 164 -17.32 -15.07 7.86
N ARG A 165 -17.77 -13.84 7.55
CA ARG A 165 -17.14 -13.01 6.51
C ARG A 165 -15.71 -12.61 6.89
N MET A 166 -15.49 -12.21 8.13
CA MET A 166 -14.15 -11.87 8.63
C MET A 166 -13.19 -13.07 8.56
N ALA A 167 -13.65 -14.26 8.97
CA ALA A 167 -12.86 -15.48 8.86
C ALA A 167 -12.51 -15.83 7.41
N ALA A 168 -13.47 -15.70 6.49
CA ALA A 168 -13.24 -15.92 5.05
C ALA A 168 -12.27 -14.89 4.46
N ALA A 169 -12.40 -13.61 4.82
CA ALA A 169 -11.49 -12.54 4.40
C ALA A 169 -10.06 -12.81 4.90
N LEU A 170 -9.92 -13.27 6.15
CA LEU A 170 -8.60 -13.58 6.71
C LEU A 170 -7.91 -14.72 5.94
N VAL A 171 -8.64 -15.79 5.60
CA VAL A 171 -8.10 -16.90 4.81
C VAL A 171 -7.65 -16.44 3.42
N GLN A 172 -8.39 -15.51 2.79
CA GLN A 172 -8.05 -14.99 1.46
C GLN A 172 -6.87 -14.02 1.49
N LEU A 173 -6.79 -13.14 2.49
CA LEU A 173 -5.79 -12.06 2.53
C LEU A 173 -4.45 -12.51 3.11
N TRP A 174 -4.48 -13.42 4.10
CA TRP A 174 -3.28 -13.81 4.85
C TRP A 174 -2.14 -14.34 3.99
N PRO A 175 -2.37 -15.16 2.94
CA PRO A 175 -1.30 -15.64 2.08
C PRO A 175 -0.47 -14.55 1.42
N TYR A 176 -1.06 -13.37 1.14
CA TYR A 176 -0.38 -12.24 0.51
C TYR A 176 0.50 -11.44 1.49
N THR A 177 0.38 -11.68 2.81
CA THR A 177 1.20 -10.96 3.81
C THR A 177 2.66 -11.36 3.79
N HIS A 178 3.02 -12.50 3.22
CA HIS A 178 4.41 -12.91 3.05
C HIS A 178 5.24 -11.86 2.31
N GLU A 179 4.67 -11.30 1.25
CA GLU A 179 5.36 -10.32 0.42
C GLU A 179 5.79 -9.07 1.19
N LEU A 180 5.08 -8.71 2.28
CA LEU A 180 5.49 -7.62 3.16
C LEU A 180 6.89 -7.85 3.76
N PHE A 181 7.27 -9.12 3.94
CA PHE A 181 8.47 -9.52 4.68
C PHE A 181 9.48 -10.30 3.83
N ASP A 182 9.17 -10.56 2.56
CA ASP A 182 10.14 -11.13 1.64
C ASP A 182 11.26 -10.13 1.39
N ASN A 183 12.48 -10.50 1.76
CA ASN A 183 13.66 -9.66 1.67
C ASN A 183 14.38 -9.88 0.33
N ASP A 184 14.90 -8.81 -0.25
CA ASP A 184 15.68 -8.86 -1.49
C ASP A 184 16.87 -7.88 -1.47
N ALA A 185 17.60 -7.81 -2.58
CA ALA A 185 18.78 -6.96 -2.70
C ALA A 185 18.47 -5.46 -2.52
N ILE A 186 17.25 -5.02 -2.84
CA ILE A 186 16.82 -3.62 -2.68
C ILE A 186 16.68 -3.30 -1.19
N ASP A 187 16.04 -4.18 -0.41
CA ASP A 187 15.89 -4.04 1.04
C ASP A 187 17.25 -4.07 1.75
N GLU A 188 18.14 -4.99 1.33
CA GLU A 188 19.50 -5.10 1.87
C GLU A 188 20.31 -3.81 1.62
N GLN A 189 20.26 -3.27 0.41
CA GLN A 189 20.98 -2.04 0.10
C GLN A 189 20.39 -0.83 0.83
N ALA A 190 19.07 -0.73 0.94
CA ALA A 190 18.44 0.34 1.71
C ALA A 190 18.89 0.33 3.18
N ALA A 191 19.02 -0.86 3.79
CA ALA A 191 19.54 -1.00 5.15
C ALA A 191 21.02 -0.65 5.25
N GLN A 192 21.86 -1.10 4.31
CA GLN A 192 23.30 -0.83 4.28
C GLN A 192 23.62 0.66 4.10
N THR A 193 22.83 1.37 3.29
CA THR A 193 23.01 2.81 3.06
C THR A 193 22.38 3.69 4.14
N GLY A 194 21.56 3.12 5.01
CA GLY A 194 20.79 3.88 6.00
C GLY A 194 19.56 4.58 5.41
N LEU A 195 19.17 4.26 4.17
CA LEU A 195 17.97 4.81 3.53
C LEU A 195 16.71 4.36 4.26
N GLY A 196 16.63 3.06 4.62
CA GLY A 196 15.48 2.50 5.31
C GLY A 196 15.74 1.11 5.89
N PRO A 197 14.80 0.52 6.65
CA PRO A 197 14.94 -0.83 7.19
C PRO A 197 14.76 -1.89 6.10
N ARG A 198 15.27 -3.07 6.34
CA ARG A 198 14.76 -4.27 5.66
C ARG A 198 13.32 -4.51 6.11
N TRP A 199 12.45 -4.79 5.19
CA TRP A 199 11.04 -4.99 5.53
C TRP A 199 10.83 -6.24 6.39
N CYS A 200 11.64 -7.28 6.22
CA CYS A 200 11.59 -8.48 7.07
C CYS A 200 11.83 -8.20 8.56
N ASP A 201 12.58 -7.15 8.91
CA ASP A 201 12.86 -6.78 10.30
C ASP A 201 11.60 -6.27 11.04
N LEU A 202 10.53 -5.95 10.30
CA LEU A 202 9.25 -5.50 10.85
C LEU A 202 8.32 -6.66 11.22
N GLN A 203 8.56 -7.87 10.70
CA GLN A 203 7.64 -9.01 10.84
C GLN A 203 7.30 -9.36 12.29
N PRO A 204 8.25 -9.46 13.24
CA PRO A 204 7.91 -9.80 14.62
C PRO A 204 6.97 -8.78 15.27
N ALA A 205 7.21 -7.49 15.05
CA ALA A 205 6.36 -6.42 15.59
C ALA A 205 4.99 -6.42 14.92
N TRP A 206 4.93 -6.62 13.60
CA TRP A 206 3.69 -6.72 12.86
C TRP A 206 2.83 -7.90 13.32
N LEU A 207 3.42 -9.08 13.49
CA LEU A 207 2.71 -10.27 14.00
C LEU A 207 2.18 -10.04 15.41
N ALA A 208 2.95 -9.38 16.29
CA ALA A 208 2.51 -9.05 17.63
C ALA A 208 1.29 -8.12 17.61
N GLU A 209 1.32 -7.05 16.81
CA GLU A 209 0.20 -6.12 16.69
C GLU A 209 -1.04 -6.77 16.04
N MET A 210 -0.85 -7.55 14.96
CA MET A 210 -1.96 -8.30 14.36
C MET A 210 -2.58 -9.28 15.36
N GLY A 211 -1.77 -9.93 16.20
CA GLY A 211 -2.26 -10.81 17.27
C GLY A 211 -3.13 -10.08 18.30
N LEU A 212 -2.80 -8.81 18.63
CA LEU A 212 -3.61 -7.98 19.53
C LEU A 212 -4.97 -7.58 18.92
N ILE A 213 -5.05 -7.51 17.58
CA ILE A 213 -6.28 -7.16 16.86
C ILE A 213 -7.13 -8.42 16.58
N LEU A 214 -6.50 -9.48 16.07
CA LEU A 214 -7.22 -10.71 15.69
C LEU A 214 -7.80 -11.46 16.87
N ARG A 215 -7.13 -11.50 18.02
CA ARG A 215 -7.59 -12.23 19.21
C ARG A 215 -8.94 -11.73 19.73
N PRO A 216 -9.16 -10.43 20.01
CA PRO A 216 -10.46 -9.93 20.43
C PRO A 216 -11.53 -10.06 19.34
N ALA A 217 -11.14 -10.10 18.05
CA ALA A 217 -12.06 -10.38 16.94
C ALA A 217 -12.45 -11.86 16.81
N GLY A 218 -11.97 -12.74 17.71
CA GLY A 218 -12.22 -14.18 17.62
C GLY A 218 -11.57 -14.85 16.40
N LEU A 219 -10.54 -14.23 15.81
CA LEU A 219 -9.86 -14.69 14.63
C LEU A 219 -8.47 -15.27 14.98
N THR A 220 -8.09 -16.31 14.24
CA THR A 220 -6.76 -16.93 14.38
C THR A 220 -6.03 -16.84 13.04
N ALA A 221 -4.82 -16.32 13.07
CA ALA A 221 -3.97 -16.24 11.87
C ALA A 221 -3.81 -17.65 11.26
N PRO A 222 -4.03 -17.81 9.94
CA PRO A 222 -3.83 -19.08 9.26
C PRO A 222 -2.37 -19.54 9.35
N ALA A 223 -2.14 -20.84 9.21
CA ALA A 223 -0.81 -21.37 9.04
C ALA A 223 -0.18 -20.85 7.74
N GLU A 224 1.14 -20.83 7.71
CA GLU A 224 1.87 -20.46 6.49
C GLU A 224 1.50 -21.38 5.32
N THR A 225 1.39 -20.77 4.15
CA THR A 225 1.12 -21.45 2.88
C THR A 225 2.35 -21.39 1.99
N GLY A 226 2.44 -22.27 1.01
CA GLY A 226 3.47 -22.21 -0.04
C GLY A 226 3.21 -21.12 -1.10
N PHE A 227 2.12 -20.38 -1.00
CA PHE A 227 1.79 -19.29 -1.93
C PHE A 227 2.80 -18.14 -1.80
N ARG A 228 3.20 -17.59 -2.95
CA ARG A 228 4.09 -16.42 -3.02
C ARG A 228 3.57 -15.47 -4.08
N SER A 229 3.44 -14.19 -3.74
CA SER A 229 3.22 -13.08 -4.66
C SER A 229 4.52 -12.28 -4.82
N ALA A 230 4.64 -11.50 -5.88
CA ALA A 230 5.88 -10.82 -6.23
C ALA A 230 5.63 -9.43 -6.88
N GLY A 231 4.62 -8.69 -6.42
CA GLY A 231 4.30 -7.33 -6.89
C GLY A 231 5.47 -6.37 -6.70
N LYS A 232 6.21 -6.49 -5.57
CA LYS A 232 7.44 -5.71 -5.34
C LYS A 232 8.50 -5.91 -6.45
N GLN A 233 8.41 -6.98 -7.21
CA GLN A 233 9.31 -7.31 -8.31
C GLN A 233 8.68 -7.04 -9.69
N GLY A 234 7.48 -6.43 -9.75
CA GLY A 234 6.75 -6.13 -10.98
C GLY A 234 5.98 -7.32 -11.58
N VAL A 235 5.72 -8.35 -10.75
CA VAL A 235 4.87 -9.50 -11.12
C VAL A 235 3.55 -9.35 -10.36
N HIS A 236 2.57 -8.82 -11.06
CA HIS A 236 1.29 -8.41 -10.49
C HIS A 236 0.19 -9.43 -10.64
N SER A 237 -0.89 -9.23 -9.90
CA SER A 237 -2.13 -10.01 -10.06
C SER A 237 -2.88 -9.57 -11.33
N GLU A 238 -3.82 -10.41 -11.79
CA GLU A 238 -4.74 -10.07 -12.90
C GLU A 238 -5.52 -8.76 -12.67
N HIS A 239 -5.60 -8.29 -11.43
CA HIS A 239 -6.35 -7.10 -11.07
C HIS A 239 -5.60 -5.79 -11.34
N MET A 240 -4.29 -5.83 -11.48
CA MET A 240 -3.46 -4.62 -11.66
C MET A 240 -3.78 -3.93 -12.98
N GLY A 241 -3.91 -4.69 -14.06
CA GLY A 241 -4.25 -4.13 -15.38
C GLY A 241 -5.58 -3.37 -15.39
N PHE A 242 -6.58 -3.83 -14.62
CA PHE A 242 -7.86 -3.12 -14.47
C PHE A 242 -7.69 -1.81 -13.71
N ILE A 243 -6.92 -1.81 -12.61
CA ILE A 243 -6.64 -0.59 -11.84
C ILE A 243 -5.95 0.44 -12.73
N LEU A 244 -4.92 0.03 -13.47
CA LEU A 244 -4.19 0.94 -14.34
C LEU A 244 -5.03 1.45 -15.51
N SER A 245 -5.91 0.64 -16.05
CA SER A 245 -6.83 1.07 -17.12
C SER A 245 -7.75 2.20 -16.66
N GLU A 246 -8.22 2.17 -15.41
CA GLU A 246 -9.02 3.26 -14.83
C GLU A 246 -8.15 4.46 -14.47
N LEU A 247 -7.03 4.24 -13.80
CA LEU A 247 -6.13 5.28 -13.32
C LEU A 247 -5.53 6.10 -14.46
N GLN A 248 -5.04 5.44 -15.51
CA GLN A 248 -4.22 6.06 -16.55
C GLN A 248 -5.00 6.53 -17.77
N TYR A 249 -6.28 6.16 -17.90
CA TYR A 249 -7.06 6.36 -19.12
C TYR A 249 -7.06 7.82 -19.59
N LEU A 250 -7.41 8.76 -18.73
CA LEU A 250 -7.51 10.17 -19.12
C LEU A 250 -6.16 10.75 -19.54
N GLN A 251 -5.11 10.48 -18.79
CA GLN A 251 -3.76 10.99 -19.05
C GLN A 251 -3.17 10.43 -20.36
N ARG A 252 -3.46 9.15 -20.65
CA ARG A 252 -3.01 8.52 -21.90
C ARG A 252 -3.85 8.89 -23.11
N ALA A 253 -5.16 9.07 -22.94
CA ALA A 253 -6.08 9.43 -24.02
C ALA A 253 -5.96 10.92 -24.41
N TYR A 254 -5.64 11.80 -23.46
CA TYR A 254 -5.56 13.24 -23.65
C TYR A 254 -4.24 13.82 -23.10
N PRO A 255 -3.09 13.49 -23.72
CA PRO A 255 -1.79 13.96 -23.24
C PRO A 255 -1.73 15.48 -23.16
N GLY A 256 -1.32 16.02 -22.01
CA GLY A 256 -1.25 17.47 -21.76
C GLY A 256 -2.59 18.15 -21.49
N GLY A 257 -3.66 17.40 -21.28
CA GLY A 257 -4.93 17.92 -20.79
C GLY A 257 -4.75 18.59 -19.42
N ALA A 258 -5.38 19.76 -19.24
CA ALA A 258 -5.51 20.40 -17.93
C ALA A 258 -6.92 20.11 -17.38
N TRP A 259 -7.00 19.65 -16.15
CA TRP A 259 -8.22 19.22 -15.48
C TRP A 259 -8.54 20.11 -14.29
#